data_d51b065fbb2104c1099d4a63056bebc3
#
_entry.id   d51b065fbb2104c1099d4a63056bebc3
#
_cell.length_a   1.000
_cell.length_b   1.000
_cell.length_c   1.000
_cell.angle_alpha   90.00
_cell.angle_beta   90.00
_cell.angle_gamma   90.00
#
_symmetry.space_group_name_H-M   'P 1'
#
loop_
_entity.id
_entity.type
_entity.pdbx_description
1 polymer ?
#
loop_
_entity_poly.entity_id
_entity_poly.type
_entity_poly.pdbx_seq_one_letter_code
_entity_poly.pdbx_strand_id
1 'polypeptide(L)'
;MSDPVVAGVQQLFVRHQSAVRAFAIALTGDFAAAEDVVQETFLTITAKAADFEAETNFVAWACAIARLKALENRRAARRFSPAVVESLADSIPAAELGPDLGQQWLPLLLDCLKRLPPRARELIRLRYFLEQGPREIATALGRTAGGVNTALLKARDALRDCMAAKLAADGTGGTT
;
A
#
# COMPACT_ATOMS: atom_id res chain seq x y z
N MET A 1 0.85 33.43 -8.14
CA MET A 1 2.23 32.87 -8.12
C MET A 1 2.23 31.78 -7.06
N SER A 2 2.41 30.50 -7.46
CA SER A 2 2.46 29.39 -6.50
C SER A 2 3.77 29.48 -5.72
N ASP A 3 3.70 29.24 -4.41
CA ASP A 3 4.87 29.17 -3.54
C ASP A 3 5.82 28.07 -4.08
N PRO A 4 7.12 28.35 -4.31
CA PRO A 4 8.08 27.38 -4.83
C PRO A 4 8.21 26.14 -3.94
N VAL A 5 8.02 26.27 -2.64
CA VAL A 5 8.04 25.14 -1.69
C VAL A 5 6.85 24.22 -1.95
N VAL A 6 5.66 24.79 -2.11
CA VAL A 6 4.44 24.03 -2.43
C VAL A 6 4.59 23.31 -3.78
N ALA A 7 5.08 24.02 -4.80
CA ALA A 7 5.30 23.41 -6.11
C ALA A 7 6.30 22.24 -6.05
N GLY A 8 7.37 22.36 -5.28
CA GLY A 8 8.37 21.31 -5.07
C GLY A 8 7.77 20.07 -4.42
N VAL A 9 6.98 20.23 -3.36
CA VAL A 9 6.30 19.12 -2.66
C VAL A 9 5.27 18.44 -3.57
N GLN A 10 4.53 19.20 -4.37
CA GLN A 10 3.58 18.65 -5.34
C GLN A 10 4.28 17.83 -6.44
N GLN A 11 5.43 18.29 -6.94
CA GLN A 11 6.23 17.53 -7.91
C GLN A 11 6.75 16.22 -7.31
N LEU A 12 7.22 16.24 -6.05
CA LEU A 12 7.62 15.03 -5.34
C LEU A 12 6.44 14.06 -5.20
N PHE A 13 5.25 14.56 -4.87
CA PHE A 13 4.06 13.71 -4.79
C PHE A 13 3.74 13.05 -6.12
N VAL A 14 3.71 13.79 -7.22
CA VAL A 14 3.45 13.24 -8.56
C VAL A 14 4.46 12.15 -8.90
N ARG A 15 5.75 12.38 -8.60
CA ARG A 15 6.83 11.39 -8.83
C ARG A 15 6.63 10.11 -8.03
N HIS A 16 6.13 10.21 -6.79
CA HIS A 16 6.02 9.09 -5.86
C HIS A 16 4.58 8.64 -5.62
N GLN A 17 3.61 9.13 -6.38
CA GLN A 17 2.19 8.83 -6.22
C GLN A 17 1.88 7.33 -6.22
N SER A 18 2.58 6.55 -7.04
CA SER A 18 2.39 5.10 -7.12
C SER A 18 2.72 4.39 -5.80
N ALA A 19 3.78 4.83 -5.11
CA ALA A 19 4.17 4.28 -3.80
C ALA A 19 3.14 4.64 -2.73
N VAL A 20 2.69 5.89 -2.69
CA VAL A 20 1.66 6.34 -1.74
C VAL A 20 0.33 5.61 -1.99
N ARG A 21 -0.06 5.43 -3.24
CA ARG A 21 -1.26 4.67 -3.63
C ARG A 21 -1.16 3.21 -3.22
N ALA A 22 -0.04 2.53 -3.50
CA ALA A 22 0.19 1.16 -3.10
C ALA A 22 0.07 0.99 -1.58
N PHE A 23 0.64 1.93 -0.82
CA PHE A 23 0.54 1.97 0.64
C PHE A 23 -0.91 2.18 1.11
N ALA A 24 -1.65 3.12 0.50
CA ALA A 24 -3.06 3.36 0.81
C ALA A 24 -3.94 2.13 0.52
N ILE A 25 -3.71 1.42 -0.60
CA ILE A 25 -4.40 0.16 -0.93
C ILE A 25 -4.10 -0.91 0.12
N ALA A 26 -2.84 -1.04 0.55
CA ALA A 26 -2.46 -1.99 1.59
C ALA A 26 -3.17 -1.69 2.92
N LEU A 27 -3.32 -0.43 3.29
CA LEU A 27 -3.99 -0.01 4.52
C LEU A 27 -5.52 -0.18 4.48
N THR A 28 -6.14 0.18 3.36
CA THR A 28 -7.61 0.20 3.25
C THR A 28 -8.19 -1.12 2.78
N GLY A 29 -7.44 -1.87 1.97
CA GLY A 29 -7.90 -3.09 1.31
C GLY A 29 -9.01 -2.84 0.28
N ASP A 30 -9.29 -1.57 -0.06
CA ASP A 30 -10.33 -1.13 -0.99
C ASP A 30 -9.81 0.00 -1.87
N PHE A 31 -10.06 -0.08 -3.19
CA PHE A 31 -9.54 0.90 -4.14
C PHE A 31 -10.17 2.28 -3.98
N ALA A 32 -11.49 2.35 -3.83
CA ALA A 32 -12.18 3.62 -3.67
C ALA A 32 -11.73 4.34 -2.38
N ALA A 33 -11.66 3.60 -1.27
CA ALA A 33 -11.15 4.13 -0.01
C ALA A 33 -9.66 4.53 -0.09
N ALA A 34 -8.86 3.81 -0.89
CA ALA A 34 -7.46 4.16 -1.11
C ALA A 34 -7.31 5.46 -1.92
N GLU A 35 -8.14 5.66 -2.97
CA GLU A 35 -8.13 6.90 -3.74
C GLU A 35 -8.52 8.11 -2.87
N ASP A 36 -9.52 7.96 -2.00
CA ASP A 36 -9.89 9.01 -1.04
C ASP A 36 -8.70 9.35 -0.12
N VAL A 37 -8.01 8.33 0.41
CA VAL A 37 -6.81 8.52 1.24
C VAL A 37 -5.69 9.21 0.46
N VAL A 38 -5.44 8.83 -0.79
CA VAL A 38 -4.42 9.45 -1.65
C VAL A 38 -4.74 10.92 -1.90
N GLN A 39 -6.01 11.24 -2.19
CA GLN A 39 -6.49 12.59 -2.41
C GLN A 39 -6.32 13.48 -1.16
N GLU A 40 -6.77 12.98 0.00
CA GLU A 40 -6.62 13.69 1.27
C GLU A 40 -5.16 13.85 1.69
N THR A 41 -4.32 12.86 1.38
CA THR A 41 -2.86 12.95 1.58
C THR A 41 -2.29 14.07 0.73
N PHE A 42 -2.63 14.15 -0.56
CA PHE A 42 -2.17 15.23 -1.44
C PHE A 42 -2.56 16.61 -0.92
N LEU A 43 -3.81 16.79 -0.51
CA LEU A 43 -4.28 18.06 0.06
C LEU A 43 -3.52 18.41 1.35
N THR A 44 -3.29 17.43 2.20
CA THR A 44 -2.58 17.64 3.48
C THR A 44 -1.10 17.97 3.28
N ILE A 45 -0.38 17.27 2.38
CA ILE A 45 1.01 17.59 2.09
C ILE A 45 1.17 18.96 1.44
N THR A 46 0.21 19.35 0.59
CA THR A 46 0.18 20.69 -0.03
C THR A 46 0.01 21.76 1.02
N ALA A 47 -0.90 21.58 1.97
CA ALA A 47 -1.13 22.52 3.08
C ALA A 47 0.05 22.58 4.06
N LYS A 48 0.78 21.47 4.21
CA LYS A 48 1.93 21.33 5.12
C LYS A 48 3.27 21.35 4.40
N ALA A 49 3.34 21.90 3.21
CA ALA A 49 4.56 21.90 2.41
C ALA A 49 5.77 22.51 3.13
N ALA A 50 5.53 23.53 3.96
CA ALA A 50 6.57 24.16 4.78
C ALA A 50 7.12 23.27 5.91
N ASP A 51 6.39 22.22 6.30
CA ASP A 51 6.81 21.28 7.34
C ASP A 51 7.74 20.18 6.76
N PHE A 52 7.87 20.10 5.43
CA PHE A 52 8.70 19.09 4.78
C PHE A 52 10.17 19.57 4.71
N GLU A 53 11.05 18.79 5.31
CA GLU A 53 12.50 19.02 5.21
C GLU A 53 13.06 18.33 3.97
N ALA A 54 13.59 19.10 3.02
CA ALA A 54 13.99 18.63 1.69
C ALA A 54 15.05 17.51 1.70
N GLU A 55 15.81 17.37 2.78
CA GLU A 55 16.84 16.33 2.96
C GLU A 55 16.27 15.01 3.55
N THR A 56 14.96 14.96 3.83
CA THR A 56 14.32 13.78 4.42
C THR A 56 13.65 12.92 3.36
N ASN A 57 13.23 11.71 3.75
CA ASN A 57 12.52 10.80 2.86
C ASN A 57 11.06 11.25 2.64
N PHE A 58 10.79 11.84 1.48
CA PHE A 58 9.46 12.30 1.11
C PHE A 58 8.40 11.18 1.16
N VAL A 59 8.75 9.98 0.68
CA VAL A 59 7.78 8.85 0.65
C VAL A 59 7.39 8.44 2.07
N ALA A 60 8.36 8.38 2.99
CA ALA A 60 8.10 8.09 4.39
C ALA A 60 7.18 9.14 5.02
N TRP A 61 7.42 10.41 4.77
CA TRP A 61 6.60 11.52 5.26
C TRP A 61 5.17 11.47 4.69
N ALA A 62 5.03 11.28 3.37
CA ALA A 62 3.72 11.16 2.70
C ALA A 62 2.94 9.92 3.17
N CYS A 63 3.61 8.77 3.36
CA CYS A 63 2.99 7.55 3.89
C CYS A 63 2.55 7.70 5.35
N ALA A 64 3.29 8.42 6.18
CA ALA A 64 2.86 8.73 7.55
C ALA A 64 1.56 9.55 7.56
N ILE A 65 1.43 10.53 6.66
CA ILE A 65 0.19 11.30 6.50
C ILE A 65 -0.93 10.40 5.96
N ALA A 66 -0.67 9.57 4.93
CA ALA A 66 -1.64 8.63 4.38
C ALA A 66 -2.17 7.66 5.45
N ARG A 67 -1.31 7.19 6.36
CA ARG A 67 -1.72 6.36 7.50
C ARG A 67 -2.72 7.07 8.40
N LEU A 68 -2.46 8.33 8.74
CA LEU A 68 -3.39 9.12 9.58
C LEU A 68 -4.73 9.30 8.88
N LYS A 69 -4.73 9.61 7.58
CA LYS A 69 -5.96 9.75 6.79
C LYS A 69 -6.74 8.45 6.68
N ALA A 70 -6.07 7.32 6.45
CA ALA A 70 -6.72 6.01 6.46
C ALA A 70 -7.38 5.70 7.82
N LEU A 71 -6.77 6.08 8.93
CA LEU A 71 -7.34 5.90 10.27
C LEU A 71 -8.54 6.82 10.53
N GLU A 72 -8.49 8.08 10.05
CA GLU A 72 -9.59 9.03 10.14
C GLU A 72 -10.81 8.54 9.34
N ASN A 73 -10.63 8.18 8.08
CA ASN A 73 -11.67 7.68 7.18
C ASN A 73 -12.31 6.39 7.71
N ARG A 74 -11.55 5.56 8.37
CA ARG A 74 -12.00 4.33 8.97
C ARG A 74 -12.88 4.56 10.20
N ARG A 75 -12.57 5.53 11.06
CA ARG A 75 -13.42 5.92 12.17
C ARG A 75 -14.80 6.41 11.68
N ALA A 76 -14.82 7.09 10.54
CA ALA A 76 -16.07 7.54 9.89
C ALA A 76 -16.87 6.38 9.27
N ALA A 77 -16.22 5.35 8.70
CA ALA A 77 -16.88 4.31 7.91
C ALA A 77 -17.29 3.03 8.65
N ARG A 78 -16.87 2.80 9.89
CA ARG A 78 -17.15 1.58 10.73
C ARG A 78 -16.92 0.21 10.02
N ARG A 79 -16.08 0.11 8.98
CA ARG A 79 -16.09 -1.04 8.04
C ARG A 79 -14.95 -2.05 8.16
N PHE A 80 -13.93 -1.85 9.00
CA PHE A 80 -12.82 -2.80 9.12
C PHE A 80 -12.34 -3.02 10.56
N SER A 81 -11.81 -4.24 10.84
CA SER A 81 -11.26 -4.58 12.15
C SER A 81 -9.98 -3.78 12.47
N PRO A 82 -9.85 -3.21 13.67
CA PRO A 82 -8.68 -2.44 14.10
C PRO A 82 -7.35 -3.16 13.96
N ALA A 83 -7.33 -4.45 14.30
CA ALA A 83 -6.13 -5.27 14.38
C ALA A 83 -5.39 -5.46 13.05
N VAL A 84 -6.10 -5.47 11.90
CA VAL A 84 -5.46 -5.69 10.58
C VAL A 84 -4.66 -4.48 10.11
N VAL A 85 -5.15 -3.27 10.40
CA VAL A 85 -4.46 -2.03 9.98
C VAL A 85 -3.30 -1.70 10.90
N GLU A 86 -3.42 -1.95 12.20
CA GLU A 86 -2.29 -1.80 13.13
C GLU A 86 -1.16 -2.77 12.77
N SER A 87 -1.47 -4.05 12.52
CA SER A 87 -0.47 -5.04 12.13
C SER A 87 0.23 -4.73 10.80
N LEU A 88 -0.49 -4.18 9.79
CA LEU A 88 0.11 -3.78 8.52
C LEU A 88 0.90 -2.47 8.63
N ALA A 89 0.43 -1.53 9.43
CA ALA A 89 1.08 -0.25 9.63
C ALA A 89 2.41 -0.37 10.38
N ASP A 90 2.51 -1.32 11.30
CA ASP A 90 3.75 -1.60 12.04
C ASP A 90 4.72 -2.51 11.25
N SER A 91 4.23 -3.22 10.23
CA SER A 91 5.01 -4.16 9.43
C SER A 91 5.69 -3.53 8.20
N ILE A 92 5.37 -2.29 7.83
CA ILE A 92 6.01 -1.56 6.72
C ILE A 92 6.75 -0.37 7.32
N PRO A 93 8.07 -0.46 7.54
CA PRO A 93 8.86 0.68 7.94
C PRO A 93 8.80 1.72 6.82
N ALA A 94 8.08 2.81 7.04
CA ALA A 94 8.00 3.91 6.07
C ALA A 94 9.38 4.48 5.70
N ALA A 95 10.37 4.30 6.58
CA ALA A 95 11.76 4.71 6.36
C ALA A 95 12.49 3.87 5.28
N GLU A 96 12.04 2.65 5.00
CA GLU A 96 12.64 1.78 3.98
C GLU A 96 12.03 1.97 2.57
N LEU A 97 10.98 2.79 2.45
CA LEU A 97 10.35 3.12 1.19
C LEU A 97 11.18 4.17 0.43
N GLY A 98 12.31 3.75 -0.15
CA GLY A 98 13.13 4.61 -1.02
C GLY A 98 12.45 4.93 -2.36
N PRO A 99 12.99 5.91 -3.12
CA PRO A 99 12.41 6.36 -4.39
C PRO A 99 12.36 5.28 -5.49
N ASP A 100 13.13 4.21 -5.37
CA ASP A 100 13.27 3.14 -6.36
C ASP A 100 12.43 1.88 -6.08
N LEU A 101 11.48 1.95 -5.16
CA LEU A 101 10.63 0.82 -4.75
C LEU A 101 9.99 0.05 -5.91
N GLY A 102 9.54 0.77 -6.95
CA GLY A 102 8.89 0.14 -8.09
C GLY A 102 9.82 -0.76 -8.90
N GLN A 103 11.09 -0.40 -9.05
CA GLN A 103 12.04 -1.14 -9.90
C GLN A 103 12.64 -2.36 -9.19
N GLN A 104 12.93 -2.24 -7.90
CA GLN A 104 13.56 -3.34 -7.15
C GLN A 104 12.55 -4.38 -6.67
N TRP A 105 11.37 -3.95 -6.24
CA TRP A 105 10.38 -4.83 -5.61
C TRP A 105 9.43 -5.51 -6.59
N LEU A 106 9.20 -4.91 -7.75
CA LEU A 106 8.30 -5.48 -8.75
C LEU A 106 8.75 -6.87 -9.23
N PRO A 107 10.02 -7.12 -9.57
CA PRO A 107 10.49 -8.47 -9.91
C PRO A 107 10.31 -9.48 -8.78
N LEU A 108 10.60 -9.06 -7.53
CA LEU A 108 10.42 -9.89 -6.34
C LEU A 108 8.95 -10.23 -6.10
N LEU A 109 8.07 -9.23 -6.22
CA LEU A 109 6.62 -9.42 -6.10
C LEU A 109 6.08 -10.35 -7.17
N LEU A 110 6.48 -10.19 -8.43
CA LEU A 110 6.07 -11.05 -9.53
C LEU A 110 6.49 -12.51 -9.31
N ASP A 111 7.69 -12.74 -8.78
CA ASP A 111 8.13 -14.09 -8.44
C ASP A 111 7.34 -14.67 -7.25
N CYS A 112 7.08 -13.88 -6.21
CA CYS A 112 6.24 -14.31 -5.10
C CYS A 112 4.79 -14.59 -5.53
N LEU A 113 4.22 -13.81 -6.45
CA LEU A 113 2.91 -14.07 -7.04
C LEU A 113 2.87 -15.41 -7.78
N LYS A 114 3.94 -15.78 -8.51
CA LYS A 114 4.04 -17.08 -9.19
C LYS A 114 4.08 -18.26 -8.21
N ARG A 115 4.56 -18.05 -7.00
CA ARG A 115 4.65 -19.09 -5.94
C ARG A 115 3.34 -19.28 -5.19
N LEU A 116 2.40 -18.34 -5.28
CA LEU A 116 1.08 -18.52 -4.69
C LEU A 116 0.35 -19.71 -5.31
N PRO A 117 -0.43 -20.47 -4.50
CA PRO A 117 -1.38 -21.45 -5.03
C PRO A 117 -2.30 -20.82 -6.08
N PRO A 118 -2.70 -21.56 -7.16
CA PRO A 118 -3.48 -20.99 -8.25
C PRO A 118 -4.77 -20.27 -7.80
N ARG A 119 -5.46 -20.81 -6.80
CA ARG A 119 -6.69 -20.19 -6.23
C ARG A 119 -6.40 -18.88 -5.51
N ALA A 120 -5.29 -18.78 -4.79
CA ALA A 120 -4.89 -17.55 -4.11
C ALA A 120 -4.44 -16.48 -5.10
N ARG A 121 -3.71 -16.88 -6.15
CA ARG A 121 -3.31 -15.99 -7.25
C ARG A 121 -4.51 -15.43 -8.00
N GLU A 122 -5.52 -16.26 -8.26
CA GLU A 122 -6.76 -15.81 -8.92
C GLU A 122 -7.52 -14.80 -8.05
N LEU A 123 -7.60 -15.00 -6.74
CA LEU A 123 -8.19 -14.03 -5.81
C LEU A 123 -7.47 -12.68 -5.83
N ILE A 124 -6.13 -12.70 -5.83
CA ILE A 124 -5.33 -11.47 -5.96
C ILE A 124 -5.61 -10.81 -7.32
N ARG A 125 -5.67 -11.58 -8.41
CA ARG A 125 -5.98 -11.05 -9.74
C ARG A 125 -7.36 -10.39 -9.78
N LEU A 126 -8.39 -11.06 -9.31
CA LEU A 126 -9.76 -10.53 -9.29
C LEU A 126 -9.84 -9.25 -8.44
N ARG A 127 -9.18 -9.24 -7.29
CA ARG A 127 -9.23 -8.10 -6.35
C ARG A 127 -8.42 -6.90 -6.85
N TYR A 128 -7.19 -7.11 -7.36
CA TYR A 128 -6.23 -6.03 -7.58
C TYR A 128 -6.01 -5.68 -9.06
N PHE A 129 -6.30 -6.58 -9.99
CA PHE A 129 -6.21 -6.28 -11.42
C PHE A 129 -7.58 -5.98 -12.04
N LEU A 130 -8.63 -6.68 -11.59
CA LEU A 130 -10.00 -6.47 -12.06
C LEU A 130 -10.84 -5.63 -11.09
N GLU A 131 -10.24 -5.13 -10.02
CA GLU A 131 -10.82 -4.20 -9.04
C GLU A 131 -12.15 -4.67 -8.43
N GLN A 132 -12.41 -5.99 -8.46
CA GLN A 132 -13.67 -6.56 -7.97
C GLN A 132 -13.75 -6.50 -6.45
N GLY A 133 -14.93 -6.14 -5.94
CA GLY A 133 -15.24 -6.20 -4.52
C GLY A 133 -15.34 -7.63 -3.99
N PRO A 134 -15.18 -7.86 -2.67
CA PRO A 134 -15.28 -9.20 -2.08
C PRO A 134 -16.63 -9.89 -2.35
N ARG A 135 -17.72 -9.12 -2.48
CA ARG A 135 -19.06 -9.65 -2.82
C ARG A 135 -19.14 -10.13 -4.28
N GLU A 136 -18.57 -9.38 -5.20
CA GLU A 136 -18.51 -9.73 -6.63
C GLU A 136 -17.66 -10.99 -6.84
N ILE A 137 -16.47 -11.03 -6.19
CA ILE A 137 -15.60 -12.20 -6.20
C ILE A 137 -16.33 -13.43 -5.61
N ALA A 138 -17.06 -13.25 -4.52
CA ALA A 138 -17.83 -14.31 -3.87
C ALA A 138 -18.89 -14.89 -4.83
N THR A 139 -19.62 -14.03 -5.52
CA THR A 139 -20.60 -14.42 -6.54
C THR A 139 -19.94 -15.17 -7.70
N ALA A 140 -18.84 -14.64 -8.24
CA ALA A 140 -18.11 -15.24 -9.35
C ALA A 140 -17.52 -16.62 -9.02
N LEU A 141 -17.09 -16.83 -7.77
CA LEU A 141 -16.44 -18.08 -7.33
C LEU A 141 -17.36 -19.03 -6.55
N GLY A 142 -18.65 -18.74 -6.40
CA GLY A 142 -19.60 -19.53 -5.61
C GLY A 142 -19.21 -19.63 -4.13
N ARG A 143 -18.71 -18.53 -3.54
CA ARG A 143 -18.23 -18.46 -2.15
C ARG A 143 -18.99 -17.42 -1.33
N THR A 144 -18.72 -17.36 -0.03
CA THR A 144 -19.19 -16.27 0.83
C THR A 144 -18.20 -15.10 0.82
N ALA A 145 -18.69 -13.87 0.94
CA ALA A 145 -17.82 -12.69 1.01
C ALA A 145 -16.83 -12.76 2.20
N GLY A 146 -17.25 -13.32 3.35
CA GLY A 146 -16.38 -13.57 4.48
C GLY A 146 -15.25 -14.57 4.15
N GLY A 147 -15.58 -15.65 3.44
CA GLY A 147 -14.60 -16.63 2.97
C GLY A 147 -13.60 -16.03 1.97
N VAL A 148 -14.05 -15.13 1.09
CA VAL A 148 -13.18 -14.38 0.17
C VAL A 148 -12.24 -13.47 0.94
N ASN A 149 -12.73 -12.70 1.91
CA ASN A 149 -11.89 -11.82 2.73
C ASN A 149 -10.81 -12.59 3.50
N THR A 150 -11.18 -13.71 4.12
CA THR A 150 -10.21 -14.58 4.81
C THR A 150 -9.15 -15.15 3.86
N ALA A 151 -9.56 -15.56 2.67
CA ALA A 151 -8.64 -16.10 1.67
C ALA A 151 -7.71 -15.02 1.09
N LEU A 152 -8.21 -13.80 0.87
CA LEU A 152 -7.40 -12.65 0.48
C LEU A 152 -6.39 -12.26 1.57
N LEU A 153 -6.79 -12.30 2.84
CA LEU A 153 -5.87 -12.06 3.96
C LEU A 153 -4.71 -13.06 3.93
N LYS A 154 -5.02 -14.36 3.86
CA LYS A 154 -3.99 -15.42 3.78
C LYS A 154 -3.06 -15.27 2.56
N ALA A 155 -3.62 -14.89 1.41
CA ALA A 155 -2.83 -14.67 0.20
C ALA A 155 -1.86 -13.48 0.36
N ARG A 156 -2.30 -12.40 1.00
CA ARG A 156 -1.45 -11.23 1.30
C ARG A 156 -0.36 -11.56 2.32
N ASP A 157 -0.70 -12.33 3.36
CA ASP A 157 0.27 -12.80 4.35
C ASP A 157 1.37 -13.64 3.69
N ALA A 158 0.99 -14.59 2.83
CA ALA A 158 1.95 -15.41 2.09
C ALA A 158 2.84 -14.59 1.14
N LEU A 159 2.31 -13.54 0.51
CA LEU A 159 3.10 -12.62 -0.30
C LEU A 159 4.09 -11.82 0.55
N ARG A 160 3.65 -11.30 1.69
CA ARG A 160 4.49 -10.54 2.61
C ARG A 160 5.67 -11.40 3.11
N ASP A 161 5.37 -12.62 3.56
CA ASP A 161 6.39 -13.55 4.06
C ASP A 161 7.40 -13.92 2.96
N CYS A 162 6.92 -14.17 1.73
CA CYS A 162 7.78 -14.42 0.59
C CYS A 162 8.67 -13.22 0.25
N MET A 163 8.10 -12.02 0.24
CA MET A 163 8.85 -10.77 -0.02
C MET A 163 9.91 -10.53 1.06
N ALA A 164 9.54 -10.65 2.34
CA ALA A 164 10.46 -10.48 3.46
C ALA A 164 11.64 -11.45 3.39
N ALA A 165 11.37 -12.74 3.08
CA ALA A 165 12.44 -13.74 2.92
C ALA A 165 13.39 -13.40 1.79
N LYS A 166 12.90 -12.86 0.66
CA LYS A 166 13.74 -12.46 -0.48
C LYS A 166 14.59 -11.23 -0.17
N LEU A 167 13.99 -10.22 0.45
CA LEU A 167 14.71 -9.01 0.86
C LEU A 167 15.82 -9.32 1.87
N ALA A 168 15.57 -10.23 2.81
CA ALA A 168 16.59 -10.69 3.75
C ALA A 168 17.75 -11.44 3.04
N ALA A 169 17.45 -12.22 1.99
CA ALA A 169 18.46 -12.94 1.21
C ALA A 169 19.30 -11.97 0.37
N ASP A 170 18.70 -10.95 -0.23
CA ASP A 170 19.43 -9.95 -1.04
C ASP A 170 20.25 -8.98 -0.17
N GLY A 171 19.82 -8.69 1.07
CA GLY A 171 20.55 -7.85 2.04
C GLY A 171 21.80 -8.51 2.61
N THR A 172 21.95 -9.82 2.51
CA THR A 172 23.16 -10.57 2.96
C THR A 172 24.25 -10.71 1.89
N GLY A 173 23.98 -10.27 0.64
CA GLY A 173 24.92 -10.37 -0.48
C GLY A 173 25.83 -9.16 -0.70
N GLY A 174 25.78 -8.14 0.13
CA GLY A 174 26.46 -6.84 -0.04
C GLY A 174 27.66 -6.59 0.88
N THR A 175 28.48 -7.63 1.21
CA THR A 175 29.74 -7.38 1.91
C THR A 175 30.82 -8.29 1.35
N THR A 176 31.45 -7.84 0.26
CA THR A 176 32.81 -8.25 -0.10
C THR A 176 33.47 -7.08 -0.84
#